data_89b17ae2eca47607a851966ab7815d5a
#
_entry.id   89b17ae2eca47607a851966ab7815d5a
#
_cell.length_a   1.000
_cell.length_b   1.000
_cell.length_c   1.000
_cell.angle_alpha   90.00
_cell.angle_beta   90.00
_cell.angle_gamma   90.00
#
_symmetry.space_group_name_H-M   'P 1'
#
loop_
_entity.id
_entity.type
_entity.pdbx_description
1 polymer ?
#
loop_
_entity_poly.entity_id
_entity_poly.type
_entity_poly.pdbx_seq_one_letter_code
_entity_poly.pdbx_strand_id
1 'polypeptide(L)'
;MTYEEADAQLHAFLTVHRNAARRFFQSRGLFNGHPAVLFHIGSTPGITQGQLAERLQVAPATVAVSLRRMEAAGLIRRTADEEDRRVVRLTLTEQGAALNACCLKGKELFVRRQFAGFSEEELQCFCGYLRRIEENLTPTEEEKE
;
A
#
# COMPACT_ATOMS: atom_id res chain seq x y z
N MET A 1 21.02 13.84 21.23
CA MET A 1 20.05 12.79 20.79
C MET A 1 20.82 11.50 20.60
N THR A 2 20.43 10.45 21.31
CA THR A 2 21.03 9.11 21.20
C THR A 2 20.33 8.29 20.10
N TYR A 3 20.90 7.12 19.77
CA TYR A 3 20.25 6.19 18.82
C TYR A 3 18.92 5.67 19.36
N GLU A 4 18.85 5.41 20.68
CA GLU A 4 17.64 4.96 21.35
C GLU A 4 16.53 6.03 21.33
N GLU A 5 16.89 7.30 21.51
CA GLU A 5 15.93 8.42 21.38
C GLU A 5 15.41 8.57 19.97
N ALA A 6 16.28 8.39 18.95
CA ALA A 6 15.88 8.44 17.55
C ALA A 6 14.96 7.27 17.17
N ASP A 7 15.26 6.06 17.63
CA ASP A 7 14.44 4.88 17.45
C ASP A 7 13.06 5.03 18.09
N ALA A 8 13.01 5.49 19.34
CA ALA A 8 11.75 5.77 20.04
C ALA A 8 10.88 6.79 19.29
N GLN A 9 11.50 7.84 18.74
CA GLN A 9 10.79 8.85 17.94
C GLN A 9 10.24 8.26 16.62
N LEU A 10 11.03 7.40 15.96
CA LEU A 10 10.59 6.69 14.76
C LEU A 10 9.39 5.79 15.04
N HIS A 11 9.44 5.00 16.10
CA HIS A 11 8.34 4.11 16.52
C HIS A 11 7.07 4.89 16.89
N ALA A 12 7.22 6.00 17.61
CA ALA A 12 6.11 6.90 17.93
C ALA A 12 5.47 7.47 16.67
N PHE A 13 6.28 7.95 15.72
CA PHE A 13 5.81 8.45 14.44
C PHE A 13 5.06 7.38 13.64
N LEU A 14 5.61 6.17 13.49
CA LEU A 14 4.97 5.07 12.76
C LEU A 14 3.60 4.72 13.36
N THR A 15 3.48 4.78 14.69
CA THR A 15 2.22 4.53 15.40
C THR A 15 1.20 5.64 15.13
N VAL A 16 1.61 6.90 15.24
CA VAL A 16 0.75 8.06 14.97
C VAL A 16 0.31 8.08 13.51
N HIS A 17 1.24 7.88 12.58
CA HIS A 17 0.98 7.84 11.14
C HIS A 17 -0.06 6.77 10.79
N ARG A 18 0.16 5.53 11.24
CA ARG A 18 -0.77 4.41 11.01
C ARG A 18 -2.17 4.71 11.55
N ASN A 19 -2.26 5.23 12.77
CA ASN A 19 -3.54 5.56 13.39
C ASN A 19 -4.24 6.74 12.71
N ALA A 20 -3.49 7.75 12.28
CA ALA A 20 -4.02 8.90 11.55
C ALA A 20 -4.53 8.49 10.17
N ALA A 21 -3.74 7.71 9.42
CA ALA A 21 -4.16 7.17 8.13
C ALA A 21 -5.43 6.33 8.26
N ARG A 22 -5.47 5.40 9.23
CA ARG A 22 -6.66 4.59 9.48
C ARG A 22 -7.90 5.44 9.75
N ARG A 23 -7.84 6.40 10.67
CA ARG A 23 -8.97 7.31 10.96
C ARG A 23 -9.39 8.12 9.75
N PHE A 24 -8.41 8.65 9.01
CA PHE A 24 -8.66 9.45 7.83
C PHE A 24 -9.41 8.68 6.73
N PHE A 25 -9.02 7.45 6.47
CA PHE A 25 -9.66 6.61 5.46
C PHE A 25 -11.00 6.03 5.96
N GLN A 26 -11.09 5.66 7.26
CA GLN A 26 -12.35 5.21 7.87
C GLN A 26 -13.45 6.26 7.77
N SER A 27 -13.15 7.52 8.10
CA SER A 27 -14.14 8.62 8.06
C SER A 27 -14.69 8.89 6.65
N ARG A 28 -14.07 8.30 5.62
CA ARG A 28 -14.46 8.42 4.21
C ARG A 28 -15.01 7.12 3.62
N GLY A 29 -15.26 6.11 4.45
CA GLY A 29 -15.71 4.79 4.00
C GLY A 29 -14.65 3.99 3.22
N LEU A 30 -13.39 4.42 3.24
CA LEU A 30 -12.27 3.85 2.47
C LEU A 30 -11.43 2.92 3.35
N PHE A 31 -12.06 1.91 3.97
CA PHE A 31 -11.42 1.12 5.01
C PHE A 31 -11.13 -0.34 4.61
N ASN A 32 -10.16 -0.97 5.31
CA ASN A 32 -9.80 -2.39 5.36
C ASN A 32 -8.87 -2.95 4.27
N GLY A 33 -7.71 -2.30 4.05
CA GLY A 33 -6.66 -2.87 3.19
C GLY A 33 -6.97 -2.84 1.69
N HIS A 34 -8.19 -2.45 1.33
CA HIS A 34 -8.64 -2.34 -0.05
C HIS A 34 -7.94 -1.24 -0.86
N PRO A 35 -7.54 -0.07 -0.31
CA PRO A 35 -6.91 0.98 -1.10
C PRO A 35 -5.66 0.52 -1.85
N ALA A 36 -4.76 -0.21 -1.19
CA ALA A 36 -3.55 -0.71 -1.84
C ALA A 36 -3.86 -1.77 -2.91
N VAL A 37 -4.79 -2.69 -2.61
CA VAL A 37 -5.23 -3.72 -3.56
C VAL A 37 -5.89 -3.08 -4.78
N LEU A 38 -6.82 -2.15 -4.58
CA LEU A 38 -7.50 -1.42 -5.65
C LEU A 38 -6.50 -0.66 -6.52
N PHE A 39 -5.53 0.02 -5.89
CA PHE A 39 -4.48 0.75 -6.59
C PHE A 39 -3.68 -0.16 -7.52
N HIS A 40 -3.19 -1.31 -7.03
CA HIS A 40 -2.38 -2.22 -7.84
C HIS A 40 -3.17 -2.89 -8.97
N ILE A 41 -4.43 -3.26 -8.73
CA ILE A 41 -5.29 -3.82 -9.78
C ILE A 41 -5.64 -2.74 -10.81
N GLY A 42 -5.92 -1.51 -10.38
CA GLY A 42 -6.24 -0.40 -11.27
C GLY A 42 -5.06 0.08 -12.11
N SER A 43 -3.84 0.06 -11.55
CA SER A 43 -2.61 0.45 -12.27
C SER A 43 -2.07 -0.65 -13.19
N THR A 44 -2.48 -1.89 -12.97
CA THR A 44 -2.05 -3.05 -13.79
C THR A 44 -3.26 -3.97 -14.00
N PRO A 45 -4.17 -3.64 -14.90
CA PRO A 45 -5.32 -4.49 -15.25
C PRO A 45 -4.82 -5.86 -15.72
N GLY A 46 -5.43 -6.93 -15.20
CA GLY A 46 -5.01 -8.30 -15.49
C GLY A 46 -3.87 -8.82 -14.61
N ILE A 47 -3.46 -8.07 -13.58
CA ILE A 47 -2.49 -8.56 -12.58
C ILE A 47 -2.96 -9.88 -11.97
N THR A 48 -2.03 -10.82 -11.75
CA THR A 48 -2.35 -12.08 -11.08
C THR A 48 -2.32 -11.94 -9.56
N GLN A 49 -2.92 -12.90 -8.85
CA GLN A 49 -2.87 -12.92 -7.38
C GLN A 49 -1.44 -13.03 -6.84
N GLY A 50 -0.56 -13.80 -7.51
CA GLY A 50 0.85 -13.94 -7.13
C GLY A 50 1.60 -12.62 -7.26
N GLN A 51 1.50 -11.98 -8.43
CA GLN A 51 2.10 -10.66 -8.67
C GLN A 51 1.60 -9.59 -7.70
N LEU A 52 0.31 -9.65 -7.33
CA LEU A 52 -0.26 -8.74 -6.35
C LEU A 52 0.31 -8.98 -4.95
N ALA A 53 0.50 -10.25 -4.54
CA ALA A 53 1.11 -10.61 -3.26
C ALA A 53 2.55 -10.12 -3.15
N GLU A 54 3.35 -10.27 -4.21
CA GLU A 54 4.71 -9.74 -4.30
C GLU A 54 4.75 -8.22 -4.15
N ARG A 55 3.90 -7.49 -4.90
CA ARG A 55 3.85 -6.02 -4.82
C ARG A 55 3.41 -5.51 -3.45
N LEU A 56 2.55 -6.24 -2.77
CA LEU A 56 2.09 -5.91 -1.42
C LEU A 56 3.03 -6.41 -0.32
N GLN A 57 4.02 -7.23 -0.67
CA GLN A 57 4.94 -7.88 0.27
C GLN A 57 4.21 -8.65 1.38
N VAL A 58 3.16 -9.37 1.02
CA VAL A 58 2.34 -10.17 1.94
C VAL A 58 2.16 -11.60 1.42
N ALA A 59 1.85 -12.52 2.34
CA ALA A 59 1.60 -13.91 1.96
C ALA A 59 0.41 -14.03 0.97
N PRO A 60 0.49 -14.90 -0.04
CA PRO A 60 -0.59 -15.12 -1.02
C PRO A 60 -1.95 -15.45 -0.39
N ALA A 61 -1.94 -16.16 0.75
CA ALA A 61 -3.16 -16.47 1.51
C ALA A 61 -3.86 -15.21 2.05
N THR A 62 -3.11 -14.20 2.48
CA THR A 62 -3.65 -12.91 2.96
C THR A 62 -4.34 -12.17 1.82
N VAL A 63 -3.70 -12.13 0.65
CA VAL A 63 -4.29 -11.53 -0.56
C VAL A 63 -5.57 -12.26 -0.96
N ALA A 64 -5.56 -13.60 -0.94
CA ALA A 64 -6.73 -14.41 -1.30
C ALA A 64 -7.98 -14.08 -0.46
N VAL A 65 -7.80 -13.82 0.84
CA VAL A 65 -8.90 -13.42 1.74
C VAL A 65 -9.45 -12.04 1.36
N SER A 66 -8.55 -11.07 1.11
CA SER A 66 -8.95 -9.71 0.69
C SER A 66 -9.68 -9.75 -0.64
N LEU A 67 -9.15 -10.48 -1.63
CA LEU A 67 -9.76 -10.60 -2.96
C LEU A 67 -11.15 -11.23 -2.93
N ARG A 68 -11.38 -12.27 -2.11
CA ARG A 68 -12.72 -12.86 -1.95
C ARG A 68 -13.73 -11.86 -1.42
N ARG A 69 -13.35 -11.04 -0.43
CA ARG A 69 -14.21 -9.99 0.11
C ARG A 69 -14.53 -8.91 -0.91
N MET A 70 -13.53 -8.50 -1.68
CA MET A 70 -13.69 -7.46 -2.70
C MET A 70 -14.54 -7.94 -3.89
N GLU A 71 -14.39 -9.19 -4.29
CA GLU A 71 -15.22 -9.81 -5.31
C GLU A 71 -16.68 -9.94 -4.85
N ALA A 72 -16.91 -10.40 -3.61
CA ALA A 72 -18.24 -10.44 -3.01
C ALA A 72 -18.88 -9.04 -2.86
N ALA A 73 -18.07 -8.00 -2.67
CA ALA A 73 -18.51 -6.61 -2.65
C ALA A 73 -18.69 -6.00 -4.04
N GLY A 74 -18.44 -6.76 -5.13
CA GLY A 74 -18.58 -6.28 -6.50
C GLY A 74 -17.52 -5.27 -6.95
N LEU A 75 -16.36 -5.22 -6.27
CA LEU A 75 -15.30 -4.25 -6.55
C LEU A 75 -14.29 -4.74 -7.59
N ILE A 76 -14.12 -6.06 -7.68
CA ILE A 76 -13.20 -6.70 -8.62
C ILE A 76 -13.89 -7.82 -9.36
N ARG A 77 -13.33 -8.18 -10.50
CA ARG A 77 -13.70 -9.36 -11.30
C ARG A 77 -12.48 -10.26 -11.46
N ARG A 78 -12.71 -11.55 -11.40
CA ARG A 78 -11.73 -12.58 -11.72
C ARG A 78 -12.07 -13.20 -13.05
N THR A 79 -11.11 -13.28 -13.96
CA THR A 79 -11.26 -13.96 -15.25
C THR A 79 -10.12 -14.96 -15.41
N ALA A 80 -10.45 -16.15 -15.94
CA ALA A 80 -9.38 -17.07 -16.34
C ALA A 80 -8.62 -16.45 -17.52
N ASP A 81 -7.31 -16.65 -17.53
CA ASP A 81 -6.48 -16.26 -18.65
C ASP A 81 -6.85 -17.07 -19.91
N GLU A 82 -6.77 -16.44 -21.06
CA GLU A 82 -7.19 -17.08 -22.34
C GLU A 82 -6.20 -18.17 -22.76
N GLU A 83 -4.90 -17.99 -22.47
CA GLU A 83 -3.84 -18.90 -22.86
C GLU A 83 -3.61 -20.00 -21.82
N ASP A 84 -3.66 -19.65 -20.51
CA ASP A 84 -3.53 -20.60 -19.40
C ASP A 84 -4.68 -20.43 -18.40
N ARG A 85 -5.69 -21.27 -18.49
CA ARG A 85 -6.86 -21.26 -17.60
C ARG A 85 -6.55 -21.48 -16.10
N ARG A 86 -5.33 -21.88 -15.77
CA ARG A 86 -4.85 -21.98 -14.38
C ARG A 86 -4.50 -20.62 -13.79
N VAL A 87 -4.24 -19.66 -14.66
CA VAL A 87 -3.92 -18.28 -14.27
C VAL A 87 -5.22 -17.49 -14.15
N VAL A 88 -5.41 -16.81 -13.03
CA VAL A 88 -6.55 -15.92 -12.77
C VAL A 88 -6.08 -14.48 -12.85
N ARG A 89 -6.71 -13.70 -13.72
CA ARG A 89 -6.49 -12.28 -13.93
C ARG A 89 -7.49 -11.46 -13.11
N LEU A 90 -7.01 -10.37 -12.54
CA LEU A 90 -7.79 -9.47 -11.70
C LEU A 90 -8.01 -8.14 -12.42
N THR A 91 -9.25 -7.67 -12.43
CA THR A 91 -9.62 -6.36 -12.97
C THR A 91 -10.59 -5.66 -12.01
N LEU A 92 -10.59 -4.32 -12.01
CA LEU A 92 -11.62 -3.56 -11.30
C LEU A 92 -12.94 -3.64 -12.05
N THR A 93 -14.04 -3.69 -11.33
CA THR A 93 -15.36 -3.35 -11.86
C THR A 93 -15.50 -1.83 -11.98
N GLU A 94 -16.57 -1.34 -12.57
CA GLU A 94 -16.88 0.09 -12.58
C GLU A 94 -16.98 0.67 -11.17
N GLN A 95 -17.63 -0.04 -10.25
CA GLN A 95 -17.70 0.33 -8.84
C GLN A 95 -16.33 0.32 -8.17
N GLY A 96 -15.48 -0.68 -8.46
CA GLY A 96 -14.10 -0.74 -7.96
C GLY A 96 -13.23 0.40 -8.48
N ALA A 97 -13.39 0.76 -9.75
CA ALA A 97 -12.67 1.88 -10.35
C ALA A 97 -13.09 3.23 -9.72
N ALA A 98 -14.38 3.44 -9.50
CA ALA A 98 -14.88 4.63 -8.79
C ALA A 98 -14.33 4.71 -7.36
N LEU A 99 -14.35 3.60 -6.62
CA LEU A 99 -13.78 3.55 -5.28
C LEU A 99 -12.27 3.80 -5.28
N ASN A 100 -11.53 3.23 -6.25
CA ASN A 100 -10.09 3.47 -6.41
C ASN A 100 -9.80 4.96 -6.63
N ALA A 101 -10.56 5.63 -7.49
CA ALA A 101 -10.43 7.07 -7.70
C ALA A 101 -10.67 7.88 -6.42
N CYS A 102 -11.65 7.50 -5.61
CA CYS A 102 -11.87 8.11 -4.28
C CYS A 102 -10.71 7.86 -3.32
N CYS A 103 -10.13 6.64 -3.33
CA CYS A 103 -8.96 6.31 -2.53
C CYS A 103 -7.74 7.15 -2.92
N LEU A 104 -7.49 7.33 -4.22
CA LEU A 104 -6.38 8.15 -4.72
C LEU A 104 -6.51 9.61 -4.30
N LYS A 105 -7.70 10.21 -4.44
CA LYS A 105 -8.00 11.55 -3.93
C LYS A 105 -7.78 11.65 -2.41
N GLY A 106 -8.26 10.67 -1.68
CA GLY A 106 -8.06 10.60 -0.23
C GLY A 106 -6.58 10.54 0.13
N LYS A 107 -5.79 9.72 -0.57
CA LYS A 107 -4.34 9.63 -0.39
C LYS A 107 -3.64 10.97 -0.64
N GLU A 108 -3.99 11.65 -1.73
CA GLU A 108 -3.43 12.98 -2.04
C GLU A 108 -3.67 13.98 -0.91
N LEU A 109 -4.92 14.07 -0.42
CA LEU A 109 -5.28 14.96 0.69
C LEU A 109 -4.54 14.60 1.99
N PHE A 110 -4.39 13.31 2.28
CA PHE A 110 -3.67 12.83 3.46
C PHE A 110 -2.20 13.21 3.38
N VAL A 111 -1.54 12.98 2.24
CA VAL A 111 -0.12 13.32 2.01
C VAL A 111 0.11 14.82 2.11
N ARG A 112 -0.75 15.65 1.50
CA ARG A 112 -0.66 17.11 1.64
C ARG A 112 -0.76 17.58 3.09
N ARG A 113 -1.64 16.95 3.89
CA ARG A 113 -1.75 17.23 5.32
C ARG A 113 -0.53 16.77 6.10
N GLN A 114 0.02 15.62 5.77
CA GLN A 114 1.18 15.04 6.45
C GLN A 114 2.42 15.92 6.32
N PHE A 115 2.63 16.50 5.16
CA PHE A 115 3.80 17.32 4.85
C PHE A 115 3.51 18.83 4.80
N ALA A 116 2.40 19.26 5.40
CA ALA A 116 2.07 20.67 5.46
C ALA A 116 3.17 21.46 6.21
N GLY A 117 3.67 22.52 5.59
CA GLY A 117 4.71 23.37 6.16
C GLY A 117 6.16 22.95 5.89
N PHE A 118 6.36 21.79 5.23
CA PHE A 118 7.70 21.38 4.81
C PHE A 118 8.12 22.08 3.53
N SER A 119 9.36 22.55 3.47
CA SER A 119 9.99 23.03 2.24
C SER A 119 10.43 21.83 1.36
N GLU A 120 10.77 22.12 0.11
CA GLU A 120 11.29 21.08 -0.81
C GLU A 120 12.62 20.51 -0.32
N GLU A 121 13.50 21.34 0.21
CA GLU A 121 14.79 20.93 0.77
C GLU A 121 14.60 20.04 2.00
N GLU A 122 13.65 20.38 2.88
CA GLU A 122 13.33 19.54 4.05
C GLU A 122 12.77 18.18 3.63
N LEU A 123 11.93 18.13 2.60
CA LEU A 123 11.42 16.87 2.04
C LEU A 123 12.55 16.03 1.41
N GLN A 124 13.49 16.65 0.71
CA GLN A 124 14.65 15.96 0.13
C GLN A 124 15.54 15.38 1.23
N CYS A 125 15.84 16.14 2.28
CA CYS A 125 16.59 15.66 3.44
C CYS A 125 15.88 14.50 4.14
N PHE A 126 14.59 14.62 4.39
CA PHE A 126 13.76 13.58 5.00
C PHE A 126 13.81 12.28 4.20
N CYS A 127 13.60 12.35 2.88
CA CYS A 127 13.69 11.18 2.00
C CYS A 127 15.10 10.57 1.98
N GLY A 128 16.15 11.41 2.05
CA GLY A 128 17.53 10.97 2.14
C GLY A 128 17.81 10.18 3.41
N TYR A 129 17.30 10.63 4.56
CA TYR A 129 17.46 9.90 5.83
C TYR A 129 16.71 8.57 5.83
N LEU A 130 15.48 8.53 5.29
CA LEU A 130 14.73 7.28 5.18
C LEU A 130 15.47 6.25 4.32
N ARG A 131 15.98 6.67 3.15
CA ARG A 131 16.76 5.79 2.25
C ARG A 131 17.98 5.21 2.94
N ARG A 132 18.73 6.04 3.69
CA ARG A 132 19.89 5.58 4.45
C ARG A 132 19.53 4.57 5.53
N ILE A 133 18.36 4.72 6.18
CA ILE A 133 17.86 3.72 7.14
C ILE A 133 17.50 2.43 6.42
N GLU A 134 16.83 2.51 5.27
CA GLU A 134 16.48 1.33 4.44
C GLU A 134 17.73 0.57 4.00
N GLU A 135 18.75 1.28 3.51
CA GLU A 135 20.04 0.69 3.12
C GLU A 135 20.71 -0.05 4.28
N ASN A 136 20.73 0.54 5.48
CA ASN A 136 21.30 -0.07 6.68
C ASN A 136 20.53 -1.32 7.16
N LEU A 137 19.24 -1.43 6.85
CA LEU A 137 18.37 -2.55 7.23
C LEU A 137 18.24 -3.62 6.14
N THR A 138 18.74 -3.35 4.94
CA THR A 138 18.72 -4.33 3.84
C THR A 138 19.86 -5.33 4.07
N PRO A 139 19.57 -6.66 4.21
CA PRO A 139 20.61 -7.65 4.43
C PRO A 139 21.64 -7.62 3.31
N THR A 140 22.91 -7.62 3.67
CA THR A 140 24.01 -7.79 2.72
C THR A 140 24.00 -9.22 2.15
N GLU A 141 24.65 -9.43 1.01
CA GLU A 141 24.75 -10.78 0.40
C GLU A 141 25.37 -11.79 1.37
N GLU A 142 26.26 -11.33 2.27
CA GLU A 142 26.94 -12.15 3.29
C GLU A 142 26.02 -12.57 4.46
N GLU A 143 24.91 -11.86 4.68
CA GLU A 143 23.92 -12.21 5.73
C GLU A 143 22.79 -13.13 5.23
N LYS A 144 22.84 -13.52 3.94
CA LYS A 144 21.85 -14.41 3.30
C LYS A 144 22.30 -15.87 3.23
N GLU A 145 23.54 -16.17 3.67
CA GLU A 145 24.07 -17.53 3.83
C GLU A 145 23.85 -18.06 5.25
#